data_6fe5e27bf7768ed32cc90512a99e4d42
#
_entry.id   6fe5e27bf7768ed32cc90512a99e4d42
#
_cell.length_a   1.000
_cell.length_b   1.000
_cell.length_c   1.000
_cell.angle_alpha   90.00
_cell.angle_beta   90.00
_cell.angle_gamma   90.00
#
_symmetry.space_group_name_H-M   'P 1'
#
loop_
_entity.id
_entity.type
_entity.pdbx_description
1 polymer ?
#
loop_
_entity_poly.entity_id
_entity_poly.type
_entity_poly.pdbx_seq_one_letter_code
_entity_poly.pdbx_strand_id
1 'polypeptide(L)'
;MKKSLSLTLLIITGFALFSIASCGSSTQPQAKSNIPEAAKQIAKADYTYDEEEMAGAEKNAAASSSRAFKGFPVYGDARSPDNHYIPSGYMGDSSDVKVETACFDNPQSGTTCIKITYSNAMSQGARWAGMYWQSPANNWGDKKGGFDLTGAKKLTFWARGAKGDERIEEFKLGGITGLYPDSDIAGIGPVMLTQEWKQYEIDLSGKDLSYISGGFCWATNIDVNPDGAVFYIDNIKYE
;
A
#
# COMPACT_ATOMS: atom_id res chain seq x y z
N MET A 1 51.42 -35.50 -15.06
CA MET A 1 52.29 -34.30 -15.31
C MET A 1 51.50 -33.06 -14.98
N LYS A 2 52.04 -32.26 -14.08
CA LYS A 2 51.49 -31.04 -13.48
C LYS A 2 51.34 -29.91 -14.51
N LYS A 3 50.30 -29.05 -14.35
CA LYS A 3 50.50 -27.60 -14.42
C LYS A 3 49.36 -26.89 -13.69
N SER A 4 49.73 -26.34 -12.54
CA SER A 4 49.05 -25.32 -11.76
C SER A 4 49.18 -23.95 -12.49
N LEU A 5 48.10 -23.18 -12.54
CA LEU A 5 48.16 -21.74 -12.83
C LEU A 5 47.51 -20.96 -11.69
N SER A 6 48.40 -20.31 -10.92
CA SER A 6 48.04 -19.34 -9.88
C SER A 6 47.68 -18.01 -10.58
N LEU A 7 46.58 -17.37 -10.22
CA LEU A 7 46.24 -16.01 -10.65
C LEU A 7 46.25 -15.10 -9.43
N THR A 8 47.20 -14.18 -9.45
CA THR A 8 47.53 -13.21 -8.40
C THR A 8 46.49 -12.07 -8.41
N LEU A 9 45.95 -11.79 -7.22
CA LEU A 9 45.05 -10.67 -6.95
C LEU A 9 45.86 -9.38 -6.74
N LEU A 10 45.63 -8.35 -7.58
CA LEU A 10 46.24 -7.03 -7.46
C LEU A 10 45.26 -6.08 -6.77
N ILE A 11 45.53 -5.70 -5.54
CA ILE A 11 44.81 -4.68 -4.78
C ILE A 11 45.45 -3.32 -5.07
N ILE A 12 44.69 -2.40 -5.65
CA ILE A 12 45.09 -1.00 -5.78
C ILE A 12 44.29 -0.17 -4.79
N THR A 13 44.99 0.26 -3.71
CA THR A 13 44.52 1.24 -2.74
C THR A 13 44.87 2.64 -3.24
N GLY A 14 43.86 3.43 -3.63
CA GLY A 14 44.00 4.85 -3.95
C GLY A 14 43.57 5.72 -2.75
N PHE A 15 44.56 6.26 -2.03
CA PHE A 15 44.37 7.32 -1.04
C PHE A 15 44.32 8.66 -1.76
N ALA A 16 43.18 9.40 -1.69
CA ALA A 16 43.15 10.79 -2.09
C ALA A 16 43.17 11.67 -0.84
N LEU A 17 44.28 12.35 -0.65
CA LEU A 17 44.46 13.44 0.31
C LEU A 17 43.70 14.68 -0.19
N PHE A 18 42.77 15.18 0.61
CA PHE A 18 42.19 16.52 0.42
C PHE A 18 42.91 17.49 1.37
N SER A 19 43.66 18.41 0.75
CA SER A 19 44.33 19.53 1.41
C SER A 19 43.33 20.60 1.80
N ILE A 20 43.42 21.05 3.04
CA ILE A 20 42.69 22.21 3.57
C ILE A 20 43.48 23.46 3.14
N ALA A 21 42.84 24.33 2.38
CA ALA A 21 43.34 25.68 2.11
C ALA A 21 42.44 26.71 2.79
N SER A 22 43.06 27.53 3.58
CA SER A 22 42.57 28.59 4.44
C SER A 22 42.12 29.83 3.66
N CYS A 23 41.06 30.45 4.18
CA CYS A 23 40.82 31.87 4.35
C CYS A 23 41.11 32.85 3.19
N GLY A 24 40.04 33.42 2.67
CA GLY A 24 40.07 34.65 1.87
C GLY A 24 38.74 35.38 2.02
N SER A 25 38.69 36.36 2.91
CA SER A 25 37.61 37.32 3.08
C SER A 25 37.49 38.21 1.85
N SER A 26 36.41 38.07 1.08
CA SER A 26 36.04 39.07 0.06
C SER A 26 34.65 39.61 0.35
N THR A 27 34.61 40.86 0.77
CA THR A 27 33.45 41.72 0.86
C THR A 27 32.79 41.89 -0.50
N GLN A 28 31.63 41.30 -0.70
CA GLN A 28 30.76 41.63 -1.85
C GLN A 28 29.96 42.91 -1.54
N PRO A 29 29.81 43.81 -2.52
CA PRO A 29 28.97 45.01 -2.34
C PRO A 29 27.49 44.62 -2.31
N GLN A 30 26.77 45.11 -1.31
CA GLN A 30 25.31 44.96 -1.22
C GLN A 30 24.65 45.70 -2.39
N ALA A 31 24.02 44.96 -3.25
CA ALA A 31 23.09 45.52 -4.25
C ALA A 31 21.85 46.02 -3.50
N LYS A 32 21.60 47.32 -3.57
CA LYS A 32 20.35 47.96 -3.13
C LYS A 32 19.23 47.45 -4.03
N SER A 33 18.36 46.57 -3.54
CA SER A 33 17.16 46.16 -4.23
C SER A 33 16.15 47.31 -4.22
N ASN A 34 16.00 47.97 -5.38
CA ASN A 34 14.87 48.87 -5.63
C ASN A 34 13.61 48.03 -5.80
N ILE A 35 12.84 47.86 -4.72
CA ILE A 35 11.50 47.29 -4.80
C ILE A 35 10.58 48.38 -5.37
N PRO A 36 9.89 48.17 -6.49
CA PRO A 36 8.95 49.14 -7.07
C PRO A 36 7.86 49.47 -6.06
N GLU A 37 7.47 50.75 -6.00
CA GLU A 37 6.45 51.29 -5.06
C GLU A 37 5.11 50.53 -5.19
N ALA A 38 4.79 49.98 -6.35
CA ALA A 38 3.62 49.13 -6.57
C ALA A 38 3.61 47.82 -5.73
N ALA A 39 4.79 47.28 -5.37
CA ALA A 39 4.89 46.08 -4.51
C ALA A 39 4.63 46.39 -3.03
N LYS A 40 4.78 47.66 -2.62
CA LYS A 40 4.49 48.09 -1.24
C LYS A 40 2.99 48.33 -0.98
N GLN A 41 2.18 48.52 -2.03
CA GLN A 41 0.72 48.68 -1.89
C GLN A 41 -0.01 47.33 -1.77
N ILE A 42 0.58 46.27 -2.25
CA ILE A 42 -0.04 44.90 -2.13
C ILE A 42 0.13 44.34 -0.70
N ALA A 43 1.13 44.81 0.05
CA ALA A 43 1.37 44.35 1.43
C ALA A 43 0.44 44.97 2.49
N LYS A 44 -0.49 45.87 2.08
CA LYS A 44 -1.50 46.49 2.93
C LYS A 44 -2.94 46.17 2.54
N ALA A 45 -3.17 45.11 1.78
CA ALA A 45 -4.49 44.50 1.72
C ALA A 45 -4.73 43.84 3.07
N ASP A 46 -5.53 44.48 3.90
CA ASP A 46 -6.02 43.98 5.18
C ASP A 46 -6.93 42.79 4.84
N TYR A 47 -6.37 41.56 4.89
CA TYR A 47 -7.16 40.34 4.87
C TYR A 47 -7.79 40.22 6.26
N THR A 48 -8.89 40.91 6.47
CA THR A 48 -9.84 40.53 7.52
C THR A 48 -10.43 39.20 7.13
N TYR A 49 -9.87 38.09 7.64
CA TYR A 49 -10.55 36.83 7.63
C TYR A 49 -11.82 37.00 8.45
N ASP A 50 -12.98 36.80 7.80
CA ASP A 50 -14.25 36.77 8.50
C ASP A 50 -14.22 35.62 9.51
N GLU A 51 -14.22 35.94 10.80
CA GLU A 51 -14.28 34.94 11.89
C GLU A 51 -15.49 34.01 11.76
N GLU A 52 -16.55 34.47 11.09
CA GLU A 52 -17.73 33.65 10.77
C GLU A 52 -17.44 32.52 9.73
N GLU A 53 -16.57 32.78 8.75
CA GLU A 53 -16.19 31.77 7.73
C GLU A 53 -15.27 30.72 8.36
N MET A 54 -14.37 31.08 9.26
CA MET A 54 -13.53 30.13 10.03
C MET A 54 -14.37 29.30 11.00
N ALA A 55 -15.32 29.92 11.72
CA ALA A 55 -16.24 29.21 12.60
C ALA A 55 -17.18 28.26 11.82
N GLY A 56 -17.55 28.62 10.59
CA GLY A 56 -18.30 27.77 9.66
C GLY A 56 -17.49 26.55 9.18
N ALA A 57 -16.19 26.77 8.86
CA ALA A 57 -15.29 25.72 8.45
C ALA A 57 -14.99 24.73 9.60
N GLU A 58 -14.75 25.23 10.83
CA GLU A 58 -14.57 24.39 12.01
C GLU A 58 -15.82 23.60 12.39
N LYS A 59 -17.03 24.19 12.29
CA LYS A 59 -18.29 23.50 12.50
C LYS A 59 -18.53 22.40 11.46
N ASN A 60 -18.19 22.65 10.20
CA ASN A 60 -18.31 21.67 9.13
C ASN A 60 -17.27 20.53 9.30
N ALA A 61 -16.06 20.84 9.70
CA ALA A 61 -15.04 19.84 10.04
C ALA A 61 -15.43 18.99 11.27
N ALA A 62 -15.99 19.64 12.32
CA ALA A 62 -16.49 18.93 13.51
C ALA A 62 -17.72 18.08 13.21
N ALA A 63 -18.61 18.55 12.32
CA ALA A 63 -19.80 17.79 11.88
C ALA A 63 -19.40 16.59 10.98
N SER A 64 -18.33 16.70 10.20
CA SER A 64 -17.74 15.60 9.43
C SER A 64 -17.13 14.52 10.34
N SER A 65 -16.52 14.93 11.45
CA SER A 65 -15.87 13.98 12.40
C SER A 65 -16.86 13.21 13.28
N SER A 66 -18.14 13.61 13.32
CA SER A 66 -19.17 12.95 14.15
C SER A 66 -19.99 11.87 13.42
N ARG A 67 -19.79 11.70 12.11
CA ARG A 67 -20.47 10.64 11.37
C ARG A 67 -19.70 9.35 11.57
N ALA A 68 -20.26 8.41 12.35
CA ALA A 68 -19.67 7.07 12.52
C ALA A 68 -19.40 6.46 11.13
N PHE A 69 -18.15 5.97 10.92
CA PHE A 69 -17.76 5.30 9.68
C PHE A 69 -18.73 4.13 9.43
N LYS A 70 -19.38 4.13 8.28
CA LYS A 70 -20.18 2.98 7.86
C LYS A 70 -19.25 1.95 7.27
N GLY A 71 -19.39 0.69 7.65
CA GLY A 71 -18.58 -0.38 7.10
C GLY A 71 -18.49 -0.33 5.57
N PHE A 72 -17.31 -0.52 5.00
CA PHE A 72 -17.03 -0.40 3.57
C PHE A 72 -16.47 -1.73 3.04
N PRO A 73 -17.30 -2.54 2.34
CA PRO A 73 -16.88 -3.84 1.83
C PRO A 73 -15.88 -3.74 0.69
N VAL A 74 -14.79 -4.50 0.78
CA VAL A 74 -13.92 -4.83 -0.36
C VAL A 74 -14.51 -6.03 -1.09
N TYR A 75 -14.91 -7.07 -0.32
CA TYR A 75 -15.58 -8.27 -0.79
C TYR A 75 -16.49 -8.85 0.31
N GLY A 76 -17.76 -9.13 -0.03
CA GLY A 76 -18.70 -9.89 0.79
C GLY A 76 -19.07 -11.21 0.12
N ASP A 77 -19.73 -11.13 -1.01
CA ASP A 77 -20.11 -12.26 -1.90
C ASP A 77 -19.76 -11.90 -3.35
N ALA A 78 -19.55 -12.87 -4.22
CA ALA A 78 -19.13 -12.68 -5.62
C ALA A 78 -20.07 -11.76 -6.42
N ARG A 79 -21.35 -11.72 -6.08
CA ARG A 79 -22.37 -10.92 -6.76
C ARG A 79 -22.89 -9.74 -5.94
N SER A 80 -22.22 -9.43 -4.83
CA SER A 80 -22.61 -8.29 -4.02
C SER A 80 -22.37 -6.98 -4.78
N PRO A 81 -23.40 -6.11 -4.91
CA PRO A 81 -23.25 -4.79 -5.51
C PRO A 81 -22.39 -3.86 -4.63
N ASP A 82 -22.16 -4.23 -3.38
CA ASP A 82 -21.37 -3.47 -2.42
C ASP A 82 -19.86 -3.77 -2.47
N ASN A 83 -19.41 -4.64 -3.38
CA ASN A 83 -17.99 -4.87 -3.60
C ASN A 83 -17.37 -3.65 -4.31
N HIS A 84 -16.40 -3.00 -3.67
CA HIS A 84 -15.86 -1.72 -4.15
C HIS A 84 -14.54 -1.83 -4.90
N TYR A 85 -13.79 -2.92 -4.68
CA TYR A 85 -12.48 -3.13 -5.29
C TYR A 85 -12.48 -4.38 -6.17
N ILE A 86 -11.57 -4.40 -7.14
CA ILE A 86 -11.47 -5.47 -8.15
C ILE A 86 -10.14 -6.21 -7.95
N PRO A 87 -10.14 -7.55 -7.84
CA PRO A 87 -8.93 -8.38 -7.79
C PRO A 87 -8.24 -8.36 -9.16
N SER A 88 -7.30 -7.45 -9.37
CA SER A 88 -6.70 -7.16 -10.67
C SER A 88 -5.20 -6.93 -10.67
N GLY A 89 -4.62 -6.56 -9.51
CA GLY A 89 -3.21 -6.21 -9.40
C GLY A 89 -2.31 -7.41 -9.15
N TYR A 90 -2.11 -8.25 -10.14
CA TYR A 90 -1.23 -9.41 -10.05
C TYR A 90 0.24 -9.00 -10.00
N MET A 91 1.04 -9.66 -9.16
CA MET A 91 2.46 -9.37 -8.91
C MET A 91 3.31 -10.65 -8.86
N GLY A 92 4.61 -10.48 -9.12
CA GLY A 92 5.58 -11.59 -9.06
C GLY A 92 5.30 -12.66 -10.11
N ASP A 93 5.37 -13.93 -9.73
CA ASP A 93 5.01 -15.07 -10.56
C ASP A 93 3.49 -15.16 -10.76
N SER A 94 2.92 -14.15 -11.38
CA SER A 94 1.47 -13.94 -11.54
C SER A 94 0.78 -15.06 -12.33
N SER A 95 1.48 -15.70 -13.24
CA SER A 95 0.98 -16.88 -13.99
C SER A 95 0.77 -18.09 -13.11
N ASP A 96 1.35 -18.12 -11.91
CA ASP A 96 1.23 -19.19 -10.93
C ASP A 96 0.06 -18.97 -9.96
N VAL A 97 -0.68 -17.87 -10.12
CA VAL A 97 -1.82 -17.52 -9.27
C VAL A 97 -3.13 -17.72 -10.02
N LYS A 98 -4.02 -18.52 -9.44
CA LYS A 98 -5.41 -18.64 -9.84
C LYS A 98 -6.30 -18.09 -8.74
N VAL A 99 -7.24 -17.21 -9.11
CA VAL A 99 -8.23 -16.64 -8.19
C VAL A 99 -9.63 -16.98 -8.66
N GLU A 100 -10.40 -17.61 -7.79
CA GLU A 100 -11.81 -17.96 -7.99
C GLU A 100 -12.63 -17.09 -7.02
N THR A 101 -13.18 -16.00 -7.50
CA THR A 101 -13.96 -15.04 -6.68
C THR A 101 -15.37 -15.52 -6.33
N ALA A 102 -15.81 -16.61 -6.89
CA ALA A 102 -17.13 -17.23 -6.69
C ALA A 102 -16.99 -18.70 -6.28
N CYS A 103 -16.13 -18.99 -5.31
CA CYS A 103 -15.94 -20.34 -4.78
C CYS A 103 -17.04 -20.67 -3.76
N PHE A 104 -17.70 -21.83 -3.93
CA PHE A 104 -18.75 -22.35 -3.04
C PHE A 104 -18.24 -23.30 -1.97
N ASP A 105 -16.91 -23.49 -1.87
CA ASP A 105 -16.31 -24.44 -0.94
C ASP A 105 -16.28 -23.87 0.48
N ASN A 106 -17.31 -24.18 1.27
CA ASN A 106 -17.45 -23.80 2.66
C ASN A 106 -17.15 -22.31 2.94
N PRO A 107 -17.92 -21.35 2.34
CA PRO A 107 -17.75 -19.94 2.63
C PRO A 107 -17.95 -19.63 4.12
N GLN A 108 -17.30 -18.58 4.61
CA GLN A 108 -17.43 -18.17 6.00
C GLN A 108 -18.84 -17.63 6.29
N SER A 109 -19.38 -16.90 5.33
CA SER A 109 -20.78 -16.46 5.37
C SER A 109 -21.31 -16.27 3.94
N GLY A 110 -22.60 -15.98 3.82
CA GLY A 110 -23.23 -15.83 2.49
C GLY A 110 -23.19 -17.10 1.66
N THR A 111 -22.89 -16.96 0.38
CA THR A 111 -22.94 -18.06 -0.59
C THR A 111 -21.59 -18.39 -1.22
N THR A 112 -20.64 -17.46 -1.23
CA THR A 112 -19.35 -17.62 -1.90
C THR A 112 -18.21 -17.03 -1.06
N CYS A 113 -17.02 -17.59 -1.24
CA CYS A 113 -15.75 -17.01 -0.80
C CYS A 113 -14.79 -16.88 -1.97
N ILE A 114 -13.61 -16.35 -1.73
CA ILE A 114 -12.51 -16.30 -2.69
C ILE A 114 -11.58 -17.46 -2.42
N LYS A 115 -11.32 -18.29 -3.43
CA LYS A 115 -10.28 -19.31 -3.39
C LYS A 115 -9.07 -18.85 -4.19
N ILE A 116 -7.91 -18.94 -3.58
CA ILE A 116 -6.62 -18.59 -4.18
C ILE A 116 -5.77 -19.85 -4.24
N THR A 117 -5.21 -20.13 -5.41
CA THR A 117 -4.22 -21.18 -5.63
C THR A 117 -2.94 -20.55 -6.11
N TYR A 118 -1.86 -20.75 -5.40
CA TYR A 118 -0.50 -20.39 -5.79
C TYR A 118 0.30 -21.66 -6.05
N SER A 119 0.82 -21.80 -7.26
CA SER A 119 1.67 -22.94 -7.62
C SER A 119 3.14 -22.60 -7.42
N ASN A 120 3.97 -23.66 -7.28
CA ASN A 120 5.41 -23.54 -7.11
C ASN A 120 6.19 -23.55 -8.44
N ALA A 121 5.53 -23.23 -9.57
CA ALA A 121 6.14 -23.36 -10.90
C ALA A 121 7.22 -22.32 -11.20
N MET A 122 7.23 -21.18 -10.48
CA MET A 122 8.18 -20.07 -10.68
C MET A 122 8.18 -19.56 -12.15
N SER A 123 7.00 -19.43 -12.73
CA SER A 123 6.82 -19.22 -14.18
C SER A 123 7.46 -17.94 -14.72
N GLN A 124 7.65 -16.90 -13.90
CA GLN A 124 8.35 -15.66 -14.24
C GLN A 124 9.69 -15.49 -13.48
N GLY A 125 10.05 -16.45 -12.62
CA GLY A 125 11.32 -16.48 -11.90
C GLY A 125 11.38 -15.54 -10.68
N ALA A 126 10.26 -14.96 -10.25
CA ALA A 126 10.22 -14.06 -9.11
C ALA A 126 10.31 -14.79 -7.77
N ARG A 127 9.91 -16.07 -7.70
CA ARG A 127 9.85 -16.92 -6.50
C ARG A 127 8.83 -16.48 -5.45
N TRP A 128 7.98 -15.51 -5.77
CA TRP A 128 6.89 -15.00 -4.94
C TRP A 128 5.74 -14.56 -5.83
N ALA A 129 4.56 -14.49 -5.28
CA ALA A 129 3.39 -13.92 -5.93
C ALA A 129 2.51 -13.19 -4.95
N GLY A 130 1.70 -12.29 -5.47
CA GLY A 130 0.72 -11.54 -4.72
C GLY A 130 -0.35 -10.94 -5.61
N MET A 131 -1.38 -10.39 -4.99
CA MET A 131 -2.44 -9.72 -5.71
C MET A 131 -3.08 -8.61 -4.90
N TYR A 132 -3.33 -7.47 -5.57
CA TYR A 132 -4.14 -6.37 -5.06
C TYR A 132 -5.58 -6.42 -5.57
N TRP A 133 -6.49 -6.06 -4.69
CA TRP A 133 -7.81 -5.53 -5.01
C TRP A 133 -7.67 -4.04 -5.25
N GLN A 134 -7.95 -3.58 -6.46
CA GLN A 134 -7.69 -2.21 -6.90
C GLN A 134 -8.95 -1.49 -7.33
N SER A 135 -8.95 -0.17 -7.23
CA SER A 135 -9.96 0.72 -7.81
C SER A 135 -9.29 1.90 -8.51
N PRO A 136 -9.53 2.07 -9.84
CA PRO A 136 -10.10 1.08 -10.77
C PRO A 136 -9.20 -0.14 -10.97
N ALA A 137 -9.69 -1.14 -11.71
CA ALA A 137 -8.90 -2.32 -12.04
C ALA A 137 -7.57 -1.98 -12.72
N ASN A 138 -6.51 -2.71 -12.37
CA ASN A 138 -5.14 -2.52 -12.89
C ASN A 138 -4.62 -1.08 -12.70
N ASN A 139 -4.96 -0.46 -11.58
CA ASN A 139 -4.46 0.86 -11.21
C ASN A 139 -3.20 0.73 -10.34
N TRP A 140 -2.06 1.03 -10.93
CA TRP A 140 -0.77 1.06 -10.23
C TRP A 140 -0.32 2.49 -9.87
N GLY A 141 -1.30 3.40 -9.67
CA GLY A 141 -1.07 4.80 -9.37
C GLY A 141 -0.91 5.68 -10.63
N ASP A 142 -1.21 5.13 -11.79
CA ASP A 142 -1.21 5.83 -13.08
C ASP A 142 -2.56 6.50 -13.40
N LYS A 143 -3.62 6.11 -12.71
CA LYS A 143 -5.01 6.59 -12.90
C LYS A 143 -5.58 7.13 -11.61
N LYS A 144 -6.46 8.14 -11.73
CA LYS A 144 -7.32 8.54 -10.62
C LYS A 144 -8.27 7.40 -10.27
N GLY A 145 -8.49 7.20 -8.97
CA GLY A 145 -9.38 6.15 -8.47
C GLY A 145 -9.33 6.10 -6.96
N GLY A 146 -9.55 4.91 -6.40
CA GLY A 146 -9.54 4.72 -4.95
C GLY A 146 -10.75 5.32 -4.25
N PHE A 147 -10.74 5.23 -2.94
CA PHE A 147 -11.81 5.70 -2.09
C PHE A 147 -11.23 6.47 -0.90
N ASP A 148 -12.00 7.43 -0.42
CA ASP A 148 -11.78 8.06 0.88
C ASP A 148 -12.41 7.17 1.97
N LEU A 149 -11.54 6.56 2.76
CA LEU A 149 -11.90 5.66 3.84
C LEU A 149 -11.62 6.28 5.22
N THR A 150 -11.52 7.61 5.25
CA THR A 150 -11.29 8.38 6.48
C THR A 150 -12.35 8.04 7.53
N GLY A 151 -11.89 7.70 8.72
CA GLY A 151 -12.75 7.28 9.83
C GLY A 151 -12.79 5.78 10.07
N ALA A 152 -12.36 4.93 9.12
CA ALA A 152 -12.14 3.52 9.37
C ALA A 152 -11.05 3.33 10.45
N LYS A 153 -11.26 2.36 11.35
CA LYS A 153 -10.34 2.05 12.45
C LYS A 153 -9.59 0.76 12.22
N LYS A 154 -10.13 -0.09 11.38
CA LYS A 154 -9.56 -1.39 11.04
C LYS A 154 -10.04 -1.88 9.68
N LEU A 155 -9.23 -2.73 9.05
CA LEU A 155 -9.63 -3.60 7.96
C LEU A 155 -9.72 -5.02 8.52
N THR A 156 -10.87 -5.66 8.39
CA THR A 156 -11.09 -7.04 8.83
C THR A 156 -11.30 -7.95 7.63
N PHE A 157 -10.91 -9.21 7.78
CA PHE A 157 -11.18 -10.26 6.80
C PHE A 157 -11.13 -11.62 7.48
N TRP A 158 -11.76 -12.62 6.85
CA TRP A 158 -11.64 -14.01 7.27
C TRP A 158 -10.72 -14.75 6.30
N ALA A 159 -9.88 -15.62 6.82
CA ALA A 159 -9.03 -16.48 6.00
C ALA A 159 -8.88 -17.88 6.63
N ARG A 160 -8.69 -18.87 5.74
CA ARG A 160 -8.33 -20.25 6.11
C ARG A 160 -7.43 -20.87 5.03
N GLY A 161 -6.58 -21.78 5.43
CA GLY A 161 -5.82 -22.64 4.53
C GLY A 161 -6.62 -23.88 4.13
N ALA A 162 -6.27 -24.50 3.02
CA ALA A 162 -6.81 -25.79 2.65
C ALA A 162 -6.24 -26.92 3.51
N LYS A 163 -4.95 -26.84 3.87
CA LYS A 163 -4.22 -27.77 4.71
C LYS A 163 -4.07 -27.28 6.16
N GLY A 164 -4.03 -25.95 6.35
CA GLY A 164 -3.85 -25.30 7.66
C GLY A 164 -2.39 -25.04 8.03
N ASP A 165 -1.51 -25.00 7.07
CA ASP A 165 -0.09 -24.67 7.22
C ASP A 165 0.40 -23.68 6.14
N GLU A 166 -0.53 -23.17 5.34
CA GLU A 166 -0.21 -22.15 4.33
C GLU A 166 0.22 -20.86 5.03
N ARG A 167 1.39 -20.36 4.68
CA ARG A 167 1.94 -19.14 5.22
C ARG A 167 1.81 -17.99 4.23
N ILE A 168 1.12 -16.96 4.65
CA ILE A 168 1.01 -15.69 3.92
C ILE A 168 1.97 -14.70 4.54
N GLU A 169 2.90 -14.19 3.73
CA GLU A 169 3.93 -13.27 4.21
C GLU A 169 3.35 -11.90 4.57
N GLU A 170 2.35 -11.47 3.83
CA GLU A 170 1.74 -10.17 4.07
C GLU A 170 0.27 -10.15 3.64
N PHE A 171 -0.58 -9.61 4.50
CA PHE A 171 -1.87 -9.02 4.16
C PHE A 171 -1.80 -7.52 4.41
N LYS A 172 -2.21 -6.70 3.45
CA LYS A 172 -2.13 -5.24 3.57
C LYS A 172 -3.19 -4.51 2.78
N LEU A 173 -3.21 -3.19 2.95
CA LEU A 173 -3.89 -2.21 2.12
C LEU A 173 -2.93 -1.08 1.79
N GLY A 174 -3.24 -0.31 0.77
CA GLY A 174 -2.44 0.84 0.38
C GLY A 174 -1.05 0.51 -0.17
N GLY A 175 -0.22 1.54 -0.27
CA GLY A 175 1.17 1.41 -0.71
C GLY A 175 1.35 1.38 -2.23
N ILE A 176 0.32 1.59 -3.02
CA ILE A 176 0.46 1.86 -4.45
C ILE A 176 1.10 3.24 -4.61
N THR A 177 2.14 3.32 -5.45
CA THR A 177 2.90 4.54 -5.73
C THR A 177 2.59 5.04 -7.14
N GLY A 178 3.12 6.20 -7.54
CA GLY A 178 2.94 6.73 -8.89
C GLY A 178 2.42 8.16 -8.90
N LEU A 179 1.68 8.53 -9.96
CA LEU A 179 1.13 9.88 -10.12
C LEU A 179 -0.04 10.14 -9.12
N TYR A 180 -0.76 9.09 -8.78
CA TYR A 180 -1.88 9.10 -7.82
C TYR A 180 -1.62 8.05 -6.75
N PRO A 181 -0.68 8.31 -5.81
CA PRO A 181 -0.29 7.33 -4.80
C PRO A 181 -1.37 7.17 -3.74
N ASP A 182 -1.41 5.99 -3.12
CA ASP A 182 -2.19 5.80 -1.91
C ASP A 182 -1.67 6.70 -0.79
N SER A 183 -2.56 7.22 0.04
CA SER A 183 -2.22 8.16 1.12
C SER A 183 -1.43 7.50 2.25
N ASP A 184 -1.63 6.20 2.49
CA ASP A 184 -0.91 5.44 3.52
C ASP A 184 -0.84 3.95 3.16
N ILE A 185 -0.19 3.17 4.02
CA ILE A 185 -0.07 1.72 3.97
C ILE A 185 -0.21 1.14 5.37
N ALA A 186 -0.91 0.01 5.48
CA ALA A 186 -0.95 -0.78 6.71
C ALA A 186 -1.04 -2.27 6.37
N GLY A 187 -0.53 -3.12 7.24
CA GLY A 187 -0.53 -4.57 7.00
C GLY A 187 -0.22 -5.38 8.23
N ILE A 188 -0.43 -6.68 8.10
CA ILE A 188 -0.03 -7.72 9.06
C ILE A 188 0.70 -8.84 8.33
N GLY A 189 1.55 -9.53 9.03
CA GLY A 189 2.26 -10.72 8.54
C GLY A 189 3.59 -10.94 9.27
N PRO A 190 4.20 -12.10 9.07
CA PRO A 190 3.64 -13.27 8.39
C PRO A 190 2.50 -13.93 9.19
N VAL A 191 1.55 -14.53 8.47
CA VAL A 191 0.40 -15.24 9.04
C VAL A 191 0.44 -16.70 8.63
N MET A 192 0.40 -17.62 9.60
CA MET A 192 0.16 -19.04 9.37
C MET A 192 -1.35 -19.29 9.43
N LEU A 193 -1.91 -19.79 8.34
CA LEU A 193 -3.33 -20.10 8.26
C LEU A 193 -3.65 -21.43 8.95
N THR A 194 -4.88 -21.55 9.42
CA THR A 194 -5.46 -22.80 9.94
C THR A 194 -6.50 -23.34 8.96
N GLN A 195 -6.89 -24.59 9.06
CA GLN A 195 -8.00 -25.15 8.26
C GLN A 195 -9.34 -24.50 8.58
N GLU A 196 -9.49 -24.06 9.85
CA GLU A 196 -10.68 -23.36 10.29
C GLU A 196 -10.64 -21.90 9.90
N TRP A 197 -11.80 -21.33 9.59
CA TRP A 197 -11.94 -19.91 9.37
C TRP A 197 -11.53 -19.12 10.62
N LYS A 198 -10.62 -18.17 10.43
CA LYS A 198 -10.18 -17.24 11.48
C LYS A 198 -10.31 -15.81 10.96
N GLN A 199 -10.80 -14.92 11.81
CA GLN A 199 -10.82 -13.50 11.53
C GLN A 199 -9.46 -12.89 11.83
N TYR A 200 -9.01 -12.05 10.91
CA TYR A 200 -7.81 -11.23 11.01
C TYR A 200 -8.19 -9.75 10.96
N GLU A 201 -7.34 -8.94 11.54
CA GLU A 201 -7.55 -7.50 11.63
C GLU A 201 -6.24 -6.77 11.33
N ILE A 202 -6.32 -5.69 10.54
CA ILE A 202 -5.25 -4.72 10.34
C ILE A 202 -5.70 -3.44 11.02
N ASP A 203 -4.92 -2.99 12.02
CA ASP A 203 -5.18 -1.72 12.73
C ASP A 203 -4.88 -0.54 11.80
N LEU A 204 -5.83 0.39 11.71
CA LEU A 204 -5.75 1.60 10.90
C LEU A 204 -5.67 2.87 11.76
N SER A 205 -5.49 2.73 13.06
CA SER A 205 -5.38 3.87 13.97
C SER A 205 -4.23 4.80 13.57
N GLY A 206 -4.53 6.07 13.35
CA GLY A 206 -3.54 7.08 12.98
C GLY A 206 -3.09 7.05 11.51
N LYS A 207 -3.74 6.24 10.68
CA LYS A 207 -3.47 6.16 9.24
C LYS A 207 -4.23 7.23 8.46
N ASP A 208 -3.58 7.79 7.45
CA ASP A 208 -4.24 8.64 6.45
C ASP A 208 -4.91 7.77 5.40
N LEU A 209 -6.22 7.67 5.47
CA LEU A 209 -7.04 6.87 4.56
C LEU A 209 -7.82 7.72 3.56
N SER A 210 -7.38 8.96 3.32
CA SER A 210 -8.09 9.91 2.44
C SER A 210 -8.09 9.50 0.96
N TYR A 211 -7.15 8.63 0.56
CA TYR A 211 -7.09 8.12 -0.80
C TYR A 211 -6.43 6.73 -0.83
N ILE A 212 -7.22 5.69 -1.01
CA ILE A 212 -6.75 4.29 -1.06
C ILE A 212 -7.25 3.65 -2.36
N SER A 213 -6.36 3.39 -3.29
CA SER A 213 -6.62 2.68 -4.55
C SER A 213 -6.32 1.19 -4.45
N GLY A 214 -5.37 0.79 -3.60
CA GLY A 214 -5.08 -0.59 -3.24
C GLY A 214 -5.81 -1.02 -1.98
N GLY A 215 -7.08 -1.45 -2.12
CA GLY A 215 -7.97 -1.68 -0.97
C GLY A 215 -7.67 -2.92 -0.13
N PHE A 216 -7.03 -3.92 -0.70
CA PHE A 216 -6.58 -5.14 -0.02
C PHE A 216 -5.50 -5.81 -0.87
N CYS A 217 -4.57 -6.50 -0.22
CA CYS A 217 -3.51 -7.24 -0.89
C CYS A 217 -3.07 -8.43 -0.05
N TRP A 218 -2.62 -9.48 -0.70
CA TRP A 218 -1.85 -10.55 -0.09
C TRP A 218 -0.58 -10.82 -0.90
N ALA A 219 0.46 -11.33 -0.23
CA ALA A 219 1.67 -11.83 -0.87
C ALA A 219 2.22 -13.05 -0.13
N THR A 220 2.77 -13.99 -0.88
CA THR A 220 3.49 -15.16 -0.35
C THR A 220 4.61 -15.57 -1.29
N ASN A 221 5.43 -16.56 -0.89
CA ASN A 221 6.56 -17.01 -1.68
C ASN A 221 6.77 -18.54 -1.56
N ILE A 222 7.62 -19.06 -2.44
CA ILE A 222 7.92 -20.50 -2.52
C ILE A 222 8.79 -20.98 -1.35
N ASP A 223 9.57 -20.11 -0.71
CA ASP A 223 10.47 -20.50 0.38
C ASP A 223 9.69 -20.91 1.63
N VAL A 224 8.50 -20.33 1.81
CA VAL A 224 7.59 -20.65 2.93
C VAL A 224 6.44 -21.58 2.51
N ASN A 225 6.16 -21.73 1.22
CA ASN A 225 5.19 -22.66 0.66
C ASN A 225 5.82 -23.45 -0.50
N PRO A 226 6.76 -24.35 -0.23
CA PRO A 226 7.54 -25.04 -1.27
C PRO A 226 6.69 -25.93 -2.20
N ASP A 227 5.53 -26.37 -1.73
CA ASP A 227 4.56 -27.15 -2.51
C ASP A 227 3.42 -26.31 -3.11
N GLY A 228 3.56 -24.97 -3.08
CA GLY A 228 2.49 -24.03 -3.37
C GLY A 228 1.54 -23.86 -2.20
N ALA A 229 0.49 -23.06 -2.38
CA ALA A 229 -0.52 -22.78 -1.35
C ALA A 229 -1.93 -22.76 -1.94
N VAL A 230 -2.89 -23.28 -1.19
CA VAL A 230 -4.33 -23.10 -1.47
C VAL A 230 -4.96 -22.53 -0.22
N PHE A 231 -5.56 -21.37 -0.35
CA PHE A 231 -6.21 -20.70 0.77
C PHE A 231 -7.47 -19.96 0.33
N TYR A 232 -8.27 -19.58 1.31
CA TYR A 232 -9.55 -18.95 1.11
C TYR A 232 -9.63 -17.67 1.91
N ILE A 233 -10.30 -16.66 1.35
CA ILE A 233 -10.56 -15.37 1.98
C ILE A 233 -12.04 -15.05 1.83
N ASP A 234 -12.62 -14.40 2.83
CA ASP A 234 -14.01 -13.98 2.82
C ASP A 234 -14.24 -12.73 3.67
N ASN A 235 -15.33 -12.01 3.43
CA ASN A 235 -15.77 -10.85 4.22
C ASN A 235 -14.67 -9.83 4.49
N ILE A 236 -14.06 -9.32 3.43
CA ILE A 236 -13.04 -8.27 3.51
C ILE A 236 -13.75 -6.93 3.60
N LYS A 237 -13.56 -6.17 4.70
CA LYS A 237 -14.24 -4.88 4.90
C LYS A 237 -13.46 -3.94 5.81
N TYR A 238 -13.62 -2.66 5.56
CA TYR A 238 -13.21 -1.59 6.47
C TYR A 238 -14.30 -1.32 7.51
N GLU A 239 -13.89 -1.07 8.77
CA GLU A 239 -14.78 -0.78 9.92
C GLU A 239 -14.28 0.37 10.77
#